data_c4837d32704815e433e833ca465ab2a5
#
_entry.id   c4837d32704815e433e833ca465ab2a5
#
_cell.length_a   1.000
_cell.length_b   1.000
_cell.length_c   1.000
_cell.angle_alpha   90.00
_cell.angle_beta   90.00
_cell.angle_gamma   90.00
#
_symmetry.space_group_name_H-M   'P 1'
#
loop_
_entity.id
_entity.type
_entity.pdbx_description
1 polymer ?
#
loop_
_entity_poly.entity_id
_entity_poly.type
_entity_poly.pdbx_seq_one_letter_code
_entity_poly.pdbx_strand_id
1 'polypeptide(L)'
;MTRTRYRFRRPVAAVATAAAVLGTMIAAAAPAGAADTTAGTRTAAAASVPLPPALEAIRAAEATKIYGSPEERPLDQRKSGLISLGDSEISGEGVGTYEPPTNGPSNWCHRSPDAAVHRTGIAADLTFNVSCSGAYTGNIKLGGSPQYADELVQSDSLAIKARNTRVKMVLLVAGANDDLQFGPVMTDCVTRYLLSQGACEPKYAPTWQARVDGLVPKVEQTVRDLRTVMRDAGYADGDYKLVLMGYPSPIGPDFRDNPNFPGKLVCGGMGYDSDTVWGRNTAVPAFERGMRKAAASTGATYLDNSRLFHGHEVCTEDPWARGLYIDLSKPGLPDENSVRQSFHPNARGHAAFASCLTQLYASGLREASCADVNSTGRPTLFPLAWDDAYRPLRNQATGDCLDVDAATSANGTRVLGWDCHDGRNQTWWYDSARQTVHTGLTQDRCLDVPDLQYRAGTGLILWNCHGGANQRFVRDGATLRPAAATGTCLTQGAAKEQIRLRACDGSASQKFA
;
A
#
# COMPACT_ATOMS: atom_id res chain seq x y z
N MET A 1 9.07 55.15 19.37
CA MET A 1 10.22 55.91 18.91
C MET A 1 11.29 54.85 18.61
N THR A 2 11.74 54.57 17.49
CA THR A 2 12.30 55.12 16.31
C THR A 2 12.29 54.05 15.21
N ARG A 3 11.70 54.37 14.06
CA ARG A 3 11.72 53.54 12.85
C ARG A 3 13.07 53.67 12.16
N THR A 4 13.68 52.61 11.67
CA THR A 4 14.75 52.69 10.67
C THR A 4 14.38 51.81 9.46
N ARG A 5 14.18 52.49 8.32
CA ARG A 5 13.94 51.88 7.01
C ARG A 5 15.30 51.64 6.35
N TYR A 6 15.50 50.50 5.70
CA TYR A 6 16.59 50.33 4.72
C TYR A 6 16.02 50.06 3.33
N ARG A 7 16.64 50.79 2.34
CA ARG A 7 16.27 50.90 0.94
C ARG A 7 16.92 49.80 0.09
N PHE A 8 16.15 49.37 -0.91
CA PHE A 8 16.62 48.59 -2.07
C PHE A 8 17.73 49.25 -2.86
N ARG A 9 18.70 48.46 -3.34
CA ARG A 9 19.49 48.74 -4.53
C ARG A 9 19.57 47.50 -5.42
N ARG A 10 19.15 47.66 -6.66
CA ARG A 10 19.37 46.72 -7.78
C ARG A 10 20.74 46.91 -8.37
N PRO A 11 21.39 45.91 -8.92
CA PRO A 11 22.43 46.11 -9.93
C PRO A 11 21.98 45.64 -11.34
N VAL A 12 22.57 46.32 -12.25
CA VAL A 12 22.49 46.46 -13.69
C VAL A 12 22.95 45.20 -14.43
N ALA A 13 22.31 44.96 -15.59
CA ALA A 13 22.65 43.94 -16.57
C ALA A 13 23.96 44.21 -17.28
N ALA A 14 24.73 43.16 -17.51
CA ALA A 14 25.86 43.19 -18.45
C ALA A 14 25.55 42.29 -19.65
N VAL A 15 25.62 42.89 -20.82
CA VAL A 15 25.53 42.28 -22.15
C VAL A 15 26.89 41.67 -22.50
N ALA A 16 26.93 40.42 -22.91
CA ALA A 16 28.11 39.81 -23.51
C ALA A 16 27.76 39.29 -24.91
N THR A 17 28.51 39.80 -25.85
CA THR A 17 28.49 39.57 -27.29
C THR A 17 28.97 38.17 -27.68
N ALA A 18 28.23 37.52 -28.59
CA ALA A 18 28.59 36.25 -29.21
C ALA A 18 29.56 36.45 -30.38
N ALA A 19 30.66 35.70 -30.42
CA ALA A 19 31.50 35.53 -31.57
C ALA A 19 31.18 34.19 -32.26
N ALA A 20 30.82 34.27 -33.54
CA ALA A 20 30.58 33.13 -34.40
C ALA A 20 31.90 32.56 -34.94
N VAL A 21 32.10 31.24 -34.78
CA VAL A 21 33.15 30.48 -35.47
C VAL A 21 32.47 29.53 -36.44
N LEU A 22 32.67 29.79 -37.76
CA LEU A 22 32.28 28.86 -38.83
C LEU A 22 33.26 27.68 -38.86
N GLY A 23 32.73 26.48 -38.55
CA GLY A 23 33.42 25.22 -38.80
C GLY A 23 32.68 24.44 -39.88
N THR A 24 33.32 24.24 -41.02
CA THR A 24 32.84 23.42 -42.15
C THR A 24 32.83 21.95 -41.75
N MET A 25 31.64 21.34 -41.66
CA MET A 25 31.51 19.89 -41.52
C MET A 25 31.24 19.23 -42.87
N ILE A 26 32.12 18.31 -43.22
CA ILE A 26 31.98 17.39 -44.35
C ILE A 26 30.90 16.37 -44.01
N ALA A 27 29.81 16.35 -44.76
CA ALA A 27 28.74 15.38 -44.60
C ALA A 27 29.17 14.02 -45.17
N ALA A 28 29.38 13.02 -44.32
CA ALA A 28 29.42 11.62 -44.72
C ALA A 28 27.96 11.09 -44.77
N ALA A 29 27.52 10.68 -45.95
CA ALA A 29 26.23 10.04 -46.12
C ALA A 29 26.22 8.64 -45.47
N ALA A 30 25.38 8.45 -44.45
CA ALA A 30 25.05 7.14 -43.90
C ALA A 30 23.94 6.51 -44.75
N PRO A 31 23.94 5.15 -44.91
CA PRO A 31 22.91 4.47 -45.69
C PRO A 31 21.56 4.54 -44.99
N ALA A 32 20.51 4.75 -45.77
CA ALA A 32 19.11 4.72 -45.31
C ALA A 32 18.78 3.38 -44.67
N GLY A 33 18.70 3.37 -43.33
CA GLY A 33 18.12 2.28 -42.57
C GLY A 33 16.63 2.25 -42.82
N ALA A 34 16.12 1.09 -43.21
CA ALA A 34 14.70 0.81 -43.38
C ALA A 34 13.95 1.20 -42.09
N ALA A 35 12.98 2.07 -42.21
CA ALA A 35 12.02 2.35 -41.14
C ALA A 35 11.21 1.08 -40.91
N ASP A 36 11.43 0.46 -39.77
CA ASP A 36 10.63 -0.66 -39.28
C ASP A 36 9.24 -0.12 -38.88
N THR A 37 8.32 -0.10 -39.84
CA THR A 37 6.93 0.20 -39.60
C THR A 37 6.23 -1.04 -39.06
N THR A 38 6.53 -1.42 -37.84
CA THR A 38 5.64 -2.26 -37.04
C THR A 38 4.56 -1.35 -36.42
N ALA A 39 3.67 -0.84 -37.27
CA ALA A 39 2.32 -0.51 -36.84
C ALA A 39 1.68 -1.83 -36.38
N GLY A 40 1.73 -2.05 -35.05
CA GLY A 40 0.99 -3.15 -34.45
C GLY A 40 -0.45 -3.04 -34.90
N THR A 41 -0.89 -3.98 -35.73
CA THR A 41 -2.28 -4.18 -36.08
C THR A 41 -3.05 -4.34 -34.78
N ARG A 42 -3.77 -3.27 -34.32
CA ARG A 42 -4.79 -3.43 -33.31
C ARG A 42 -5.74 -4.47 -33.83
N THR A 43 -5.75 -5.64 -33.23
CA THR A 43 -6.81 -6.62 -33.42
C THR A 43 -8.12 -5.89 -33.20
N ALA A 44 -9.02 -5.95 -34.17
CA ALA A 44 -10.34 -5.35 -34.05
C ALA A 44 -10.96 -5.78 -32.71
N ALA A 45 -11.51 -4.82 -31.98
CA ALA A 45 -12.19 -5.10 -30.73
C ALA A 45 -13.25 -6.19 -30.99
N ALA A 46 -13.24 -7.24 -30.19
CA ALA A 46 -14.25 -8.30 -30.32
C ALA A 46 -15.64 -7.68 -30.12
N ALA A 47 -16.63 -8.17 -30.84
CA ALA A 47 -18.01 -7.73 -30.62
C ALA A 47 -18.43 -8.04 -29.18
N SER A 48 -19.08 -7.09 -28.51
CA SER A 48 -19.54 -7.29 -27.13
C SER A 48 -20.58 -8.42 -27.05
N VAL A 49 -20.51 -9.24 -26.01
CA VAL A 49 -21.51 -10.26 -25.69
C VAL A 49 -22.75 -9.56 -25.14
N PRO A 50 -23.97 -9.84 -25.61
CA PRO A 50 -25.19 -9.20 -25.11
C PRO A 50 -25.38 -9.42 -23.61
N LEU A 51 -25.83 -8.38 -22.90
CA LEU A 51 -26.22 -8.49 -21.49
C LEU A 51 -27.55 -9.24 -21.32
N PRO A 52 -27.78 -9.90 -20.20
CA PRO A 52 -29.12 -10.32 -19.79
C PRO A 52 -30.10 -9.14 -19.83
N PRO A 53 -31.39 -9.35 -20.23
CA PRO A 53 -32.34 -8.26 -20.43
C PRO A 53 -32.48 -7.30 -19.23
N ALA A 54 -32.44 -7.80 -18.01
CA ALA A 54 -32.51 -6.98 -16.79
C ALA A 54 -31.31 -6.03 -16.67
N LEU A 55 -30.09 -6.51 -16.92
CA LEU A 55 -28.87 -5.70 -16.87
C LEU A 55 -28.82 -4.73 -18.05
N GLU A 56 -29.31 -5.14 -19.23
CA GLU A 56 -29.37 -4.26 -20.39
C GLU A 56 -30.33 -3.07 -20.16
N ALA A 57 -31.45 -3.28 -19.49
CA ALA A 57 -32.35 -2.19 -19.12
C ALA A 57 -31.69 -1.16 -18.22
N ILE A 58 -30.90 -1.62 -17.24
CA ILE A 58 -30.12 -0.74 -16.33
C ILE A 58 -29.02 -0.02 -17.11
N ARG A 59 -28.28 -0.74 -17.98
CA ARG A 59 -27.23 -0.17 -18.84
C ARG A 59 -27.82 0.96 -19.72
N ALA A 60 -28.95 0.70 -20.38
CA ALA A 60 -29.61 1.67 -21.26
C ALA A 60 -30.09 2.92 -20.51
N ALA A 61 -30.67 2.74 -19.32
CA ALA A 61 -31.08 3.84 -18.45
C ALA A 61 -29.87 4.69 -18.02
N GLU A 62 -28.74 4.05 -17.68
CA GLU A 62 -27.51 4.75 -17.33
C GLU A 62 -26.90 5.46 -18.54
N ALA A 63 -26.85 4.83 -19.73
CA ALA A 63 -26.38 5.47 -20.94
C ALA A 63 -27.18 6.73 -21.25
N THR A 64 -28.52 6.67 -21.07
CA THR A 64 -29.40 7.84 -21.25
C THR A 64 -29.01 8.99 -20.29
N LYS A 65 -28.66 8.71 -19.06
CA LYS A 65 -28.18 9.74 -18.10
C LYS A 65 -26.83 10.34 -18.53
N ILE A 66 -25.93 9.52 -19.10
CA ILE A 66 -24.57 9.95 -19.48
C ILE A 66 -24.56 10.68 -20.83
N TYR A 67 -25.37 10.21 -21.79
CA TYR A 67 -25.29 10.61 -23.20
C TYR A 67 -26.58 11.18 -23.78
N GLY A 68 -27.70 11.12 -23.05
CA GLY A 68 -29.03 11.47 -23.59
C GLY A 68 -29.64 10.42 -24.53
N SER A 69 -29.02 9.22 -24.65
CA SER A 69 -29.47 8.12 -25.50
C SER A 69 -29.21 6.77 -24.85
N PRO A 70 -30.10 5.79 -24.95
CA PRO A 70 -29.91 4.43 -24.44
C PRO A 70 -28.90 3.60 -25.23
N GLU A 71 -28.49 4.05 -26.42
CA GLU A 71 -27.65 3.30 -27.35
C GLU A 71 -26.24 3.04 -26.76
N GLU A 72 -25.72 1.82 -26.97
CA GLU A 72 -24.34 1.49 -26.67
C GLU A 72 -23.43 2.15 -27.72
N ARG A 73 -22.46 2.94 -27.27
CA ARG A 73 -21.50 3.62 -28.12
C ARG A 73 -20.29 2.76 -28.46
N PRO A 74 -19.65 2.93 -29.62
CA PRO A 74 -18.32 2.39 -29.87
C PRO A 74 -17.33 2.80 -28.76
N LEU A 75 -16.38 1.91 -28.42
CA LEU A 75 -15.47 2.07 -27.27
C LEU A 75 -14.69 3.39 -27.30
N ASP A 76 -14.25 3.82 -28.47
CA ASP A 76 -13.51 5.07 -28.71
C ASP A 76 -14.34 6.34 -28.52
N GLN A 77 -15.67 6.23 -28.58
CA GLN A 77 -16.63 7.33 -28.40
C GLN A 77 -17.20 7.41 -26.98
N ARG A 78 -16.83 6.47 -26.10
CA ARG A 78 -17.28 6.46 -24.70
C ARG A 78 -16.46 7.44 -23.88
N LYS A 79 -17.11 8.11 -22.93
CA LYS A 79 -16.42 8.86 -21.87
C LYS A 79 -15.49 7.92 -21.09
N SER A 80 -14.32 8.41 -20.71
CA SER A 80 -13.38 7.62 -19.94
C SER A 80 -13.86 7.39 -18.51
N GLY A 81 -13.58 6.21 -17.93
CA GLY A 81 -14.02 5.84 -16.60
C GLY A 81 -12.97 5.15 -15.74
N LEU A 82 -13.07 5.33 -14.43
CA LEU A 82 -12.36 4.53 -13.41
C LEU A 82 -13.41 3.84 -12.55
N ILE A 83 -13.17 2.58 -12.19
CA ILE A 83 -14.13 1.76 -11.44
C ILE A 83 -13.41 1.07 -10.29
N SER A 84 -13.94 1.17 -9.06
CA SER A 84 -13.51 0.36 -7.91
C SER A 84 -14.55 -0.68 -7.54
N LEU A 85 -14.06 -1.89 -7.29
CA LEU A 85 -14.79 -3.04 -6.77
C LEU A 85 -14.10 -3.52 -5.50
N GLY A 86 -14.85 -4.14 -4.60
CA GLY A 86 -14.26 -4.73 -3.41
C GLY A 86 -15.11 -4.57 -2.17
N ASP A 87 -14.41 -4.55 -1.05
CA ASP A 87 -14.99 -4.51 0.29
C ASP A 87 -14.88 -3.14 0.96
N SER A 88 -14.96 -3.14 2.29
CA SER A 88 -14.93 -1.94 3.13
C SER A 88 -13.65 -1.11 2.99
N GLU A 89 -12.52 -1.73 2.66
CA GLU A 89 -11.24 -1.03 2.53
C GLU A 89 -11.27 0.03 1.43
N ILE A 90 -12.10 -0.18 0.39
CA ILE A 90 -12.17 0.74 -0.74
C ILE A 90 -13.55 1.41 -0.92
N SER A 91 -14.60 0.93 -0.20
CA SER A 91 -15.93 1.54 -0.29
C SER A 91 -15.97 2.96 0.25
N GLY A 92 -15.13 3.26 1.22
CA GLY A 92 -15.14 4.50 1.99
C GLY A 92 -15.55 4.29 3.44
N GLU A 93 -15.66 3.02 3.90
CA GLU A 93 -15.88 2.72 5.32
C GLU A 93 -14.83 3.47 6.16
N GLY A 94 -15.22 4.08 7.26
CA GLY A 94 -14.31 4.89 8.08
C GLY A 94 -14.21 6.37 7.69
N VAL A 95 -14.66 6.79 6.50
CA VAL A 95 -14.70 8.21 6.10
C VAL A 95 -15.76 8.98 6.92
N GLY A 96 -16.92 8.35 7.16
CA GLY A 96 -18.02 8.95 7.93
C GLY A 96 -19.02 9.74 7.10
N THR A 97 -18.75 9.98 5.82
CA THR A 97 -19.67 10.60 4.87
C THR A 97 -20.00 9.60 3.77
N TYR A 98 -21.26 9.22 3.63
CA TYR A 98 -21.67 8.16 2.73
C TYR A 98 -22.81 8.61 1.80
N GLU A 99 -22.91 7.96 0.65
CA GLU A 99 -24.05 8.07 -0.23
C GLU A 99 -25.31 7.58 0.49
N PRO A 100 -26.39 8.39 0.55
CA PRO A 100 -27.58 8.05 1.34
C PRO A 100 -28.17 6.66 1.09
N PRO A 101 -28.23 6.14 -0.15
CA PRO A 101 -28.75 4.80 -0.39
C PRO A 101 -27.92 3.67 0.23
N THR A 102 -26.66 3.95 0.61
CA THR A 102 -25.71 2.96 1.14
C THR A 102 -25.39 3.16 2.61
N ASN A 103 -26.22 3.93 3.33
CA ASN A 103 -26.01 4.29 4.73
C ASN A 103 -27.28 4.05 5.56
N GLY A 104 -27.69 2.82 5.65
CA GLY A 104 -28.87 2.43 6.41
C GLY A 104 -29.03 0.92 6.60
N PRO A 105 -29.97 0.48 7.45
CA PRO A 105 -30.15 -0.93 7.78
C PRO A 105 -30.44 -1.85 6.60
N SER A 106 -31.00 -1.32 5.52
CA SER A 106 -31.24 -2.08 4.28
C SER A 106 -29.99 -2.21 3.40
N ASN A 107 -29.01 -1.32 3.57
CA ASN A 107 -27.80 -1.28 2.75
C ASN A 107 -26.67 -0.52 3.49
N TRP A 108 -25.72 -1.27 4.02
CA TRP A 108 -24.52 -0.76 4.68
C TRP A 108 -23.28 -0.89 3.78
N CYS A 109 -23.40 -0.64 2.46
CA CYS A 109 -22.22 -0.63 1.60
C CYS A 109 -21.26 0.51 1.91
N HIS A 110 -21.73 1.56 2.56
CA HIS A 110 -20.95 2.73 3.01
C HIS A 110 -20.05 3.29 1.89
N ARG A 111 -20.63 3.47 0.70
CA ARG A 111 -19.92 4.15 -0.40
C ARG A 111 -19.76 5.62 -0.07
N SER A 112 -18.52 6.09 -0.12
CA SER A 112 -18.20 7.49 0.18
C SER A 112 -17.86 8.26 -1.10
N PRO A 113 -18.33 9.51 -1.25
CA PRO A 113 -17.84 10.41 -2.31
C PRO A 113 -16.36 10.75 -2.16
N ASP A 114 -15.79 10.52 -0.97
CA ASP A 114 -14.37 10.68 -0.68
C ASP A 114 -13.56 9.36 -0.80
N ALA A 115 -14.15 8.29 -1.32
CA ALA A 115 -13.44 7.06 -1.60
C ALA A 115 -12.30 7.28 -2.62
N ALA A 116 -11.25 6.48 -2.53
CA ALA A 116 -10.01 6.69 -3.27
C ALA A 116 -10.21 6.79 -4.80
N VAL A 117 -11.12 6.03 -5.38
CA VAL A 117 -11.40 6.07 -6.83
C VAL A 117 -11.83 7.44 -7.33
N HIS A 118 -12.52 8.22 -6.49
CA HIS A 118 -12.99 9.57 -6.80
C HIS A 118 -11.91 10.64 -6.61
N ARG A 119 -10.81 10.31 -5.95
CA ARG A 119 -9.74 11.25 -5.55
C ARG A 119 -8.43 11.05 -6.30
N THR A 120 -8.35 10.09 -7.21
CA THR A 120 -7.15 9.89 -8.02
C THR A 120 -6.89 11.07 -8.94
N GLY A 121 -5.61 11.36 -9.22
CA GLY A 121 -5.17 12.30 -10.25
C GLY A 121 -5.20 11.69 -11.68
N ILE A 122 -5.77 10.50 -11.85
CA ILE A 122 -5.88 9.85 -13.16
C ILE A 122 -7.00 10.57 -13.94
N ALA A 123 -6.65 11.17 -15.07
CA ALA A 123 -7.62 11.89 -15.88
C ALA A 123 -8.72 10.92 -16.40
N ALA A 124 -9.96 11.13 -15.95
CA ALA A 124 -11.14 10.39 -16.37
C ALA A 124 -12.37 11.29 -16.31
N ASP A 125 -13.34 11.06 -17.20
CA ASP A 125 -14.58 11.84 -17.23
C ASP A 125 -15.57 11.39 -16.14
N LEU A 126 -15.48 10.12 -15.73
CA LEU A 126 -16.38 9.48 -14.77
C LEU A 126 -15.58 8.58 -13.81
N THR A 127 -16.07 8.51 -12.57
CA THR A 127 -15.54 7.58 -11.57
C THR A 127 -16.69 6.85 -10.89
N PHE A 128 -16.53 5.55 -10.66
CA PHE A 128 -17.58 4.70 -10.09
C PHE A 128 -17.02 3.90 -8.92
N ASN A 129 -17.69 3.99 -7.80
CA ASN A 129 -17.47 3.14 -6.64
C ASN A 129 -18.61 2.11 -6.55
N VAL A 130 -18.35 0.86 -6.91
CA VAL A 130 -19.35 -0.23 -6.83
C VAL A 130 -19.02 -1.23 -5.72
N SER A 131 -18.00 -0.92 -4.90
CA SER A 131 -17.62 -1.72 -3.73
C SER A 131 -18.68 -1.65 -2.62
N CYS A 132 -18.63 -2.59 -1.69
CA CYS A 132 -19.59 -2.67 -0.61
C CYS A 132 -18.92 -3.15 0.67
N SER A 133 -19.07 -2.42 1.77
CA SER A 133 -18.50 -2.79 3.07
C SER A 133 -18.93 -4.19 3.49
N GLY A 134 -17.95 -5.02 3.87
CA GLY A 134 -18.18 -6.41 4.24
C GLY A 134 -18.30 -7.39 3.07
N ALA A 135 -18.09 -6.98 1.82
CA ALA A 135 -18.18 -7.86 0.66
C ALA A 135 -17.15 -9.00 0.72
N TYR A 136 -17.62 -10.19 0.35
CA TYR A 136 -16.79 -11.36 0.07
C TYR A 136 -16.49 -11.44 -1.42
N THR A 137 -15.51 -12.25 -1.81
CA THR A 137 -15.26 -12.54 -3.22
C THR A 137 -16.52 -13.05 -3.94
N GLY A 138 -17.40 -13.76 -3.22
CA GLY A 138 -18.70 -14.23 -3.70
C GLY A 138 -19.69 -13.12 -4.08
N ASN A 139 -19.53 -11.89 -3.57
CA ASN A 139 -20.35 -10.73 -3.94
C ASN A 139 -19.79 -9.97 -5.14
N ILE A 140 -18.55 -10.30 -5.55
CA ILE A 140 -17.80 -9.59 -6.58
C ILE A 140 -17.76 -10.37 -7.89
N LYS A 141 -17.48 -11.68 -7.83
CA LYS A 141 -17.22 -12.55 -8.97
C LYS A 141 -18.46 -12.77 -9.88
N LEU A 142 -18.25 -13.24 -11.10
CA LEU A 142 -19.33 -13.68 -11.99
C LEU A 142 -20.16 -14.78 -11.36
N GLY A 143 -21.49 -14.67 -11.52
CA GLY A 143 -22.44 -15.64 -10.98
C GLY A 143 -22.49 -15.66 -9.44
N GLY A 144 -21.98 -14.62 -8.82
CA GLY A 144 -22.09 -14.40 -7.39
C GLY A 144 -23.48 -13.98 -6.93
N SER A 145 -23.59 -13.49 -5.72
CA SER A 145 -24.85 -13.00 -5.14
C SER A 145 -24.71 -11.53 -4.72
N PRO A 146 -25.73 -10.70 -4.91
CA PRO A 146 -25.72 -9.34 -4.37
C PRO A 146 -25.64 -9.39 -2.86
N GLN A 147 -24.98 -8.39 -2.25
CA GLN A 147 -24.85 -8.32 -0.80
C GLN A 147 -26.11 -7.81 -0.12
N TYR A 148 -26.82 -6.92 -0.77
CA TYR A 148 -28.11 -6.37 -0.38
C TYR A 148 -29.12 -6.46 -1.53
N ALA A 149 -30.42 -6.43 -1.20
CA ALA A 149 -31.48 -6.63 -2.18
C ALA A 149 -31.55 -5.54 -3.26
N ASP A 150 -31.06 -4.35 -2.96
CA ASP A 150 -31.00 -3.19 -3.86
C ASP A 150 -29.66 -3.04 -4.57
N GLU A 151 -28.72 -3.97 -4.34
CA GLU A 151 -27.43 -4.02 -5.01
C GLU A 151 -27.42 -5.03 -6.16
N LEU A 152 -26.51 -4.81 -7.10
CA LEU A 152 -26.09 -5.82 -8.07
C LEU A 152 -24.88 -6.58 -7.55
N VAL A 153 -24.63 -7.76 -8.09
CA VAL A 153 -23.29 -8.37 -8.01
C VAL A 153 -22.30 -7.37 -8.61
N GLN A 154 -21.15 -7.18 -7.98
CA GLN A 154 -20.24 -6.11 -8.44
C GLN A 154 -19.71 -6.36 -9.86
N SER A 155 -19.57 -7.62 -10.31
CA SER A 155 -19.25 -7.96 -11.71
C SER A 155 -20.35 -7.52 -12.69
N ASP A 156 -21.62 -7.59 -12.30
CA ASP A 156 -22.72 -7.12 -13.15
C ASP A 156 -22.72 -5.60 -13.26
N SER A 157 -22.42 -4.92 -12.16
CA SER A 157 -22.19 -3.47 -12.16
C SER A 157 -21.03 -3.10 -13.08
N LEU A 158 -19.89 -3.83 -13.01
CA LEU A 158 -18.77 -3.65 -13.95
C LEU A 158 -19.20 -3.85 -15.39
N ALA A 159 -19.99 -4.89 -15.68
CA ALA A 159 -20.47 -5.19 -17.04
C ALA A 159 -21.28 -4.04 -17.64
N ILE A 160 -22.10 -3.38 -16.84
CA ILE A 160 -22.87 -2.18 -17.22
C ILE A 160 -21.94 -1.00 -17.48
N LYS A 161 -21.06 -0.70 -16.51
CA LYS A 161 -20.13 0.45 -16.58
C LYS A 161 -19.17 0.31 -17.78
N ALA A 162 -18.65 -0.89 -18.01
CA ALA A 162 -17.71 -1.15 -19.11
C ALA A 162 -18.36 -0.91 -20.48
N ARG A 163 -19.67 -1.15 -20.64
CA ARG A 163 -20.37 -0.86 -21.89
C ARG A 163 -20.77 0.60 -22.05
N ASN A 164 -20.93 1.30 -20.95
CA ASN A 164 -21.26 2.73 -20.95
C ASN A 164 -20.04 3.65 -20.94
N THR A 165 -18.86 3.16 -20.58
CA THR A 165 -17.66 4.00 -20.49
C THR A 165 -16.45 3.31 -21.12
N ARG A 166 -15.43 4.08 -21.47
CA ARG A 166 -14.11 3.57 -21.81
C ARG A 166 -13.29 3.46 -20.52
N VAL A 167 -13.33 2.27 -19.92
CA VAL A 167 -12.66 1.99 -18.66
C VAL A 167 -11.14 2.07 -18.83
N LYS A 168 -10.48 2.90 -18.04
CA LYS A 168 -9.03 3.03 -17.98
C LYS A 168 -8.41 2.17 -16.87
N MET A 169 -9.12 2.04 -15.75
CA MET A 169 -8.68 1.26 -14.61
C MET A 169 -9.87 0.57 -13.95
N VAL A 170 -9.70 -0.70 -13.66
CA VAL A 170 -10.52 -1.51 -12.75
C VAL A 170 -9.68 -1.73 -11.50
N LEU A 171 -10.11 -1.20 -10.37
CA LEU A 171 -9.49 -1.38 -9.07
C LEU A 171 -10.24 -2.46 -8.30
N LEU A 172 -9.54 -3.49 -7.83
CA LEU A 172 -10.08 -4.54 -6.97
C LEU A 172 -9.37 -4.56 -5.62
N VAL A 173 -10.15 -4.53 -4.54
CA VAL A 173 -9.68 -4.75 -3.18
C VAL A 173 -10.63 -5.76 -2.53
N ALA A 174 -10.18 -7.00 -2.34
CA ALA A 174 -11.05 -8.07 -1.89
C ALA A 174 -10.28 -9.16 -1.13
N GLY A 175 -10.95 -9.81 -0.19
CA GLY A 175 -10.43 -10.99 0.49
C GLY A 175 -10.40 -10.91 2.02
N ALA A 176 -10.40 -9.72 2.60
CA ALA A 176 -10.35 -9.57 4.06
C ALA A 176 -11.53 -10.25 4.78
N ASN A 177 -12.69 -10.32 4.13
CA ASN A 177 -13.90 -10.90 4.71
C ASN A 177 -14.06 -12.40 4.45
N ASP A 178 -13.34 -12.97 3.50
CA ASP A 178 -13.38 -14.41 3.18
C ASP A 178 -12.74 -15.25 4.31
N ASP A 179 -11.80 -16.11 4.00
CA ASP A 179 -11.17 -17.03 4.96
C ASP A 179 -10.45 -16.34 6.11
N LEU A 180 -9.95 -15.13 5.88
CA LEU A 180 -9.29 -14.33 6.91
C LEU A 180 -10.25 -13.91 8.02
N GLN A 181 -11.49 -13.59 7.66
CA GLN A 181 -12.50 -13.10 8.61
C GLN A 181 -11.97 -11.93 9.45
N PHE A 182 -11.39 -10.94 8.78
CA PHE A 182 -10.65 -9.85 9.43
C PHE A 182 -11.52 -9.13 10.48
N GLY A 183 -12.77 -8.79 10.16
CA GLY A 183 -13.70 -8.15 11.10
C GLY A 183 -13.93 -8.96 12.37
N PRO A 184 -14.34 -10.25 12.30
CA PRO A 184 -14.45 -11.14 13.47
C PRO A 184 -13.16 -11.27 14.29
N VAL A 185 -11.99 -11.35 13.63
CA VAL A 185 -10.69 -11.41 14.32
C VAL A 185 -10.44 -10.12 15.11
N MET A 186 -10.62 -8.95 14.48
CA MET A 186 -10.46 -7.66 15.15
C MET A 186 -11.44 -7.51 16.32
N THR A 187 -12.69 -7.93 16.14
CA THR A 187 -13.70 -7.89 17.21
C THR A 187 -13.30 -8.76 18.41
N ASP A 188 -12.79 -9.97 18.18
CA ASP A 188 -12.30 -10.84 19.25
C ASP A 188 -11.11 -10.22 19.97
N CYS A 189 -10.14 -9.65 19.24
CA CYS A 189 -8.96 -9.00 19.83
C CYS A 189 -9.34 -7.80 20.70
N VAL A 190 -10.23 -6.93 20.23
CA VAL A 190 -10.75 -5.79 21.00
C VAL A 190 -11.53 -6.26 22.24
N THR A 191 -12.40 -7.25 22.08
CA THR A 191 -13.19 -7.80 23.20
C THR A 191 -12.28 -8.39 24.28
N ARG A 192 -11.28 -9.16 23.89
CA ARG A 192 -10.30 -9.72 24.83
C ARG A 192 -9.52 -8.64 25.57
N TYR A 193 -9.13 -7.58 24.87
CA TYR A 193 -8.47 -6.43 25.48
C TYR A 193 -9.37 -5.77 26.54
N LEU A 194 -10.62 -5.44 26.17
CA LEU A 194 -11.58 -4.81 27.08
C LEU A 194 -11.91 -5.65 28.30
N LEU A 195 -11.98 -6.97 28.15
CA LEU A 195 -12.29 -7.91 29.22
C LEU A 195 -11.04 -8.48 29.91
N SER A 196 -9.85 -7.98 29.61
CA SER A 196 -8.58 -8.46 30.17
C SER A 196 -8.34 -9.96 30.03
N GLN A 197 -8.75 -10.56 28.90
CA GLN A 197 -8.67 -11.99 28.61
C GLN A 197 -7.35 -12.44 27.96
N GLY A 198 -6.37 -11.55 27.85
CA GLY A 198 -5.11 -11.79 27.16
C GLY A 198 -5.19 -11.63 25.65
N ALA A 199 -4.02 -11.62 25.01
CA ALA A 199 -3.89 -11.40 23.58
C ALA A 199 -4.65 -12.41 22.72
N CYS A 200 -5.09 -11.98 21.54
CA CYS A 200 -5.76 -12.85 20.56
C CYS A 200 -4.77 -13.55 19.61
N GLU A 201 -3.55 -12.99 19.45
CA GLU A 201 -2.51 -13.52 18.57
C GLU A 201 -2.29 -15.03 18.74
N PRO A 202 -2.14 -15.61 19.94
CA PRO A 202 -1.90 -17.05 20.10
C PRO A 202 -3.03 -17.94 19.56
N LYS A 203 -4.25 -17.40 19.44
CA LYS A 203 -5.40 -18.11 18.86
C LYS A 203 -5.35 -18.14 17.34
N TYR A 204 -4.91 -17.06 16.71
CA TYR A 204 -5.02 -16.89 15.26
C TYR A 204 -3.73 -17.15 14.50
N ALA A 205 -2.58 -16.84 15.07
CA ALA A 205 -1.28 -16.98 14.42
C ALA A 205 -1.01 -18.39 13.87
N PRO A 206 -1.33 -19.49 14.58
CA PRO A 206 -1.07 -20.85 14.08
C PRO A 206 -1.84 -21.22 12.81
N THR A 207 -2.98 -20.58 12.55
CA THR A 207 -3.84 -20.89 11.39
C THR A 207 -3.82 -19.80 10.32
N TRP A 208 -3.14 -18.68 10.54
CA TRP A 208 -3.22 -17.52 9.68
C TRP A 208 -2.74 -17.79 8.25
N GLN A 209 -1.59 -18.46 8.10
CA GLN A 209 -1.09 -18.81 6.78
C GLN A 209 -2.04 -19.71 6.01
N ALA A 210 -2.66 -20.71 6.67
CA ALA A 210 -3.64 -21.58 6.02
C ALA A 210 -4.89 -20.82 5.54
N ARG A 211 -5.31 -19.78 6.28
CA ARG A 211 -6.40 -18.90 5.86
C ARG A 211 -6.00 -18.08 4.62
N VAL A 212 -4.78 -17.53 4.60
CA VAL A 212 -4.25 -16.85 3.41
C VAL A 212 -4.21 -17.79 2.21
N ASP A 213 -3.70 -19.01 2.40
CA ASP A 213 -3.60 -19.99 1.31
C ASP A 213 -4.98 -20.41 0.76
N GLY A 214 -6.01 -20.50 1.63
CA GLY A 214 -7.40 -20.75 1.23
C GLY A 214 -8.05 -19.59 0.46
N LEU A 215 -7.64 -18.37 0.76
CA LEU A 215 -8.14 -17.16 0.11
C LEU A 215 -7.58 -16.96 -1.32
N VAL A 216 -6.29 -17.21 -1.52
CA VAL A 216 -5.60 -16.92 -2.79
C VAL A 216 -6.38 -17.39 -4.03
N PRO A 217 -6.84 -18.67 -4.13
CA PRO A 217 -7.58 -19.14 -5.30
C PRO A 217 -8.92 -18.43 -5.51
N LYS A 218 -9.56 -17.92 -4.46
CA LYS A 218 -10.82 -17.15 -4.55
C LYS A 218 -10.59 -15.79 -5.19
N VAL A 219 -9.52 -15.09 -4.77
CA VAL A 219 -9.12 -13.82 -5.36
C VAL A 219 -8.68 -14.00 -6.80
N GLU A 220 -7.88 -15.04 -7.11
CA GLU A 220 -7.50 -15.38 -8.48
C GLU A 220 -8.69 -15.60 -9.39
N GLN A 221 -9.69 -16.35 -8.92
CA GLN A 221 -10.93 -16.57 -9.69
C GLN A 221 -11.66 -15.25 -9.91
N THR A 222 -11.79 -14.42 -8.89
CA THR A 222 -12.43 -13.11 -9.00
C THR A 222 -11.74 -12.24 -10.05
N VAL A 223 -10.39 -12.17 -10.06
CA VAL A 223 -9.65 -11.43 -11.09
C VAL A 223 -9.93 -11.97 -12.49
N ARG A 224 -9.92 -13.32 -12.66
CA ARG A 224 -10.25 -13.96 -13.96
C ARG A 224 -11.67 -13.64 -14.42
N ASP A 225 -12.62 -13.63 -13.50
CA ASP A 225 -14.02 -13.28 -13.77
C ASP A 225 -14.17 -11.83 -14.23
N LEU A 226 -13.52 -10.89 -13.56
CA LEU A 226 -13.54 -9.47 -13.97
C LEU A 226 -12.89 -9.27 -15.34
N ARG A 227 -11.84 -10.00 -15.68
CA ARG A 227 -11.27 -10.00 -17.04
C ARG A 227 -12.25 -10.55 -18.07
N THR A 228 -13.01 -11.58 -17.71
CA THR A 228 -14.08 -12.12 -18.59
C THR A 228 -15.15 -11.07 -18.83
N VAL A 229 -15.62 -10.38 -17.77
CA VAL A 229 -16.58 -9.28 -17.90
C VAL A 229 -16.07 -8.19 -18.85
N MET A 230 -14.80 -7.82 -18.74
CA MET A 230 -14.20 -6.80 -19.60
C MET A 230 -14.11 -7.28 -21.07
N ARG A 231 -13.69 -8.53 -21.30
CA ARG A 231 -13.67 -9.11 -22.66
C ARG A 231 -15.08 -9.16 -23.25
N ASP A 232 -16.07 -9.58 -22.49
CA ASP A 232 -17.47 -9.62 -22.92
C ASP A 232 -18.05 -8.22 -23.22
N ALA A 233 -17.45 -7.18 -22.65
CA ALA A 233 -17.76 -5.78 -22.96
C ALA A 233 -16.94 -5.22 -24.14
N GLY A 234 -16.14 -6.05 -24.83
CA GLY A 234 -15.37 -5.69 -26.02
C GLY A 234 -13.97 -5.16 -25.77
N TYR A 235 -13.42 -5.32 -24.56
CA TYR A 235 -12.05 -4.88 -24.23
C TYR A 235 -11.01 -5.98 -24.48
N ALA A 236 -9.88 -5.59 -25.04
CA ALA A 236 -8.66 -6.39 -24.94
C ALA A 236 -7.97 -6.14 -23.58
N ASP A 237 -7.12 -7.09 -23.15
CA ASP A 237 -6.43 -6.99 -21.85
C ASP A 237 -5.51 -5.76 -21.71
N GLY A 238 -5.07 -5.20 -22.85
CA GLY A 238 -4.25 -3.98 -22.91
C GLY A 238 -5.02 -2.65 -22.91
N ASP A 239 -6.34 -2.68 -23.05
CA ASP A 239 -7.16 -1.46 -23.16
C ASP A 239 -7.38 -0.78 -21.80
N TYR A 240 -7.15 -1.50 -20.71
CA TYR A 240 -7.35 -1.03 -19.34
C TYR A 240 -6.30 -1.62 -18.39
N LYS A 241 -6.16 -1.02 -17.22
CA LYS A 241 -5.37 -1.58 -16.11
C LYS A 241 -6.29 -2.24 -15.11
N LEU A 242 -6.10 -3.54 -14.83
CA LEU A 242 -6.71 -4.19 -13.68
C LEU A 242 -5.69 -4.17 -12.55
N VAL A 243 -6.01 -3.44 -11.49
CA VAL A 243 -5.17 -3.29 -10.30
C VAL A 243 -5.77 -4.10 -9.16
N LEU A 244 -5.02 -5.05 -8.65
CA LEU A 244 -5.28 -5.69 -7.36
C LEU A 244 -4.50 -4.91 -6.29
N MET A 245 -5.20 -4.27 -5.37
CA MET A 245 -4.61 -3.47 -4.31
C MET A 245 -4.68 -4.22 -2.98
N GLY A 246 -3.57 -4.21 -2.25
CA GLY A 246 -3.46 -4.82 -0.93
C GLY A 246 -3.94 -3.91 0.20
N TYR A 247 -3.88 -4.43 1.41
CA TYR A 247 -4.41 -3.80 2.64
C TYR A 247 -3.28 -3.29 3.52
N PRO A 248 -3.37 -2.05 4.04
CA PRO A 248 -2.46 -1.59 5.09
C PRO A 248 -2.85 -2.18 6.46
N SER A 249 -1.92 -2.14 7.41
CA SER A 249 -2.29 -2.39 8.79
C SER A 249 -2.90 -1.14 9.41
N PRO A 250 -4.13 -1.17 9.93
CA PRO A 250 -4.73 -0.01 10.60
C PRO A 250 -4.16 0.23 12.00
N ILE A 251 -3.49 -0.77 12.57
CA ILE A 251 -2.94 -0.76 13.92
C ILE A 251 -1.42 -0.94 13.88
N GLY A 252 -0.73 -0.30 14.81
CA GLY A 252 0.72 -0.40 14.94
C GLY A 252 1.16 -0.58 16.39
N PRO A 253 2.38 -1.07 16.60
CA PRO A 253 2.91 -1.34 17.94
C PRO A 253 3.16 -0.09 18.78
N ASP A 254 3.29 1.09 18.15
CA ASP A 254 3.77 2.32 18.78
C ASP A 254 2.66 3.31 19.14
N PHE A 255 1.39 2.93 19.00
CA PHE A 255 0.26 3.84 19.26
C PHE A 255 0.11 4.25 20.75
N ARG A 256 0.77 3.59 21.67
CA ARG A 256 0.81 3.97 23.09
C ARG A 256 1.61 5.24 23.37
N ASP A 257 2.50 5.62 22.47
CA ASP A 257 3.51 6.66 22.69
C ASP A 257 3.08 8.03 22.14
N ASN A 258 1.85 8.15 21.63
CA ASN A 258 1.34 9.42 21.13
C ASN A 258 0.99 10.38 22.29
N PRO A 259 1.68 11.53 22.44
CA PRO A 259 1.45 12.46 23.55
C PRO A 259 0.06 13.13 23.50
N ASN A 260 -0.59 13.17 22.32
CA ASN A 260 -1.92 13.75 22.16
C ASN A 260 -3.04 12.78 22.59
N PHE A 261 -2.70 11.49 22.75
CA PHE A 261 -3.64 10.44 23.13
C PHE A 261 -3.05 9.62 24.29
N PRO A 262 -3.19 10.09 25.52
CA PRO A 262 -2.51 9.54 26.70
C PRO A 262 -2.93 8.11 27.09
N GLY A 263 -3.63 7.41 26.24
CA GLY A 263 -4.01 6.01 26.44
C GLY A 263 -4.78 5.45 25.27
N LYS A 264 -4.64 4.14 25.06
CA LYS A 264 -5.29 3.39 23.97
C LYS A 264 -6.81 3.57 23.95
N LEU A 265 -7.43 3.74 25.12
CA LEU A 265 -8.88 3.91 25.23
C LEU A 265 -9.35 5.21 24.58
N VAL A 266 -8.58 6.29 24.71
CA VAL A 266 -8.95 7.62 24.20
C VAL A 266 -8.91 7.69 22.68
N CYS A 267 -7.90 7.07 22.07
CA CYS A 267 -7.73 7.06 20.62
C CYS A 267 -8.41 5.87 19.92
N GLY A 268 -9.03 4.97 20.67
CA GLY A 268 -9.68 3.78 20.12
C GLY A 268 -8.74 2.66 19.66
N GLY A 269 -7.47 2.69 20.09
CA GLY A 269 -6.47 1.67 19.73
C GLY A 269 -6.52 0.41 20.59
N MET A 270 -7.70 -0.10 20.89
CA MET A 270 -7.95 -1.17 21.86
C MET A 270 -7.36 -2.52 21.44
N GLY A 271 -6.15 -2.83 21.86
CA GLY A 271 -5.49 -4.11 21.62
C GLY A 271 -4.25 -4.29 22.51
N TYR A 272 -3.83 -5.54 22.69
CA TYR A 272 -2.56 -5.86 23.35
C TYR A 272 -1.39 -5.56 22.39
N ASP A 273 -0.23 -5.19 22.92
CA ASP A 273 0.95 -4.88 22.12
C ASP A 273 1.39 -6.06 21.23
N SER A 274 1.30 -7.30 21.73
CA SER A 274 1.59 -8.50 20.96
C SER A 274 0.66 -8.66 19.75
N ASP A 275 -0.64 -8.35 19.90
CA ASP A 275 -1.60 -8.42 18.79
C ASP A 275 -1.28 -7.40 17.71
N THR A 276 -0.93 -6.18 18.10
CA THR A 276 -0.59 -5.12 17.15
C THR A 276 0.74 -5.38 16.44
N VAL A 277 1.73 -5.95 17.15
CA VAL A 277 3.00 -6.41 16.57
C VAL A 277 2.76 -7.52 15.56
N TRP A 278 2.00 -8.55 15.95
CA TRP A 278 1.68 -9.66 15.08
C TRP A 278 0.89 -9.19 13.84
N GLY A 279 -0.14 -8.39 14.06
CA GLY A 279 -0.97 -7.85 12.97
C GLY A 279 -0.12 -7.15 11.92
N ARG A 280 0.67 -6.16 12.34
CA ARG A 280 1.48 -5.33 11.43
C ARG A 280 2.68 -6.05 10.84
N ASN A 281 3.40 -6.86 11.62
CA ASN A 281 4.68 -7.41 11.19
C ASN A 281 4.58 -8.83 10.62
N THR A 282 3.43 -9.51 10.80
CA THR A 282 3.26 -10.91 10.40
C THR A 282 1.97 -11.12 9.60
N ALA A 283 0.82 -10.76 10.17
CA ALA A 283 -0.47 -11.11 9.58
C ALA A 283 -0.73 -10.34 8.28
N VAL A 284 -0.56 -9.03 8.29
CA VAL A 284 -0.73 -8.20 7.07
C VAL A 284 0.32 -8.54 6.02
N PRO A 285 1.62 -8.66 6.30
CA PRO A 285 2.59 -9.10 5.32
C PRO A 285 2.34 -10.49 4.74
N ALA A 286 1.83 -11.44 5.53
CA ALA A 286 1.44 -12.75 5.02
C ALA A 286 0.26 -12.65 4.04
N PHE A 287 -0.73 -11.84 4.36
CA PHE A 287 -1.87 -11.56 3.49
C PHE A 287 -1.40 -10.93 2.18
N GLU A 288 -0.56 -9.89 2.25
CA GLU A 288 -0.03 -9.21 1.05
C GLU A 288 0.78 -10.15 0.14
N ARG A 289 1.58 -11.07 0.69
CA ARG A 289 2.23 -12.10 -0.12
C ARG A 289 1.23 -12.98 -0.87
N GLY A 290 0.12 -13.33 -0.23
CA GLY A 290 -1.00 -14.05 -0.87
C GLY A 290 -1.63 -13.24 -2.02
N MET A 291 -1.89 -11.97 -1.80
CA MET A 291 -2.45 -11.05 -2.80
C MET A 291 -1.49 -10.87 -3.99
N ARG A 292 -0.20 -10.69 -3.72
CA ARG A 292 0.84 -10.62 -4.75
C ARG A 292 0.88 -11.90 -5.61
N LYS A 293 0.78 -13.07 -4.97
CA LYS A 293 0.70 -14.36 -5.66
C LYS A 293 -0.51 -14.41 -6.59
N ALA A 294 -1.69 -13.99 -6.10
CA ALA A 294 -2.91 -13.92 -6.91
C ALA A 294 -2.77 -12.96 -8.09
N ALA A 295 -2.16 -11.79 -7.89
CA ALA A 295 -1.89 -10.83 -8.97
C ALA A 295 -0.93 -11.42 -10.02
N ALA A 296 0.17 -12.04 -9.60
CA ALA A 296 1.15 -12.65 -10.49
C ALA A 296 0.55 -13.77 -11.35
N SER A 297 -0.25 -14.66 -10.75
CA SER A 297 -0.87 -15.80 -11.46
C SER A 297 -1.95 -15.39 -12.46
N THR A 298 -2.56 -14.21 -12.27
CA THR A 298 -3.64 -13.69 -13.11
C THR A 298 -3.20 -12.56 -14.04
N GLY A 299 -1.95 -12.09 -13.91
CA GLY A 299 -1.42 -10.97 -14.68
C GLY A 299 -2.05 -9.61 -14.31
N ALA A 300 -2.67 -9.49 -13.15
CA ALA A 300 -3.11 -8.20 -12.62
C ALA A 300 -1.91 -7.32 -12.24
N THR A 301 -2.09 -6.01 -12.30
CA THR A 301 -1.14 -5.07 -11.69
C THR A 301 -1.31 -5.12 -10.18
N TYR A 302 -0.23 -5.18 -9.43
CA TYR A 302 -0.29 -5.28 -7.96
C TYR A 302 0.20 -4.02 -7.28
N LEU A 303 -0.56 -3.55 -6.28
CA LEU A 303 -0.18 -2.45 -5.41
C LEU A 303 -0.14 -2.95 -3.96
N ASP A 304 1.07 -3.11 -3.43
CA ASP A 304 1.31 -3.43 -2.03
C ASP A 304 1.16 -2.18 -1.16
N ASN A 305 0.22 -2.22 -0.24
CA ASN A 305 -0.04 -1.16 0.73
C ASN A 305 0.28 -1.59 2.17
N SER A 306 0.90 -2.74 2.39
CA SER A 306 1.16 -3.29 3.74
C SER A 306 1.81 -2.28 4.69
N ARG A 307 2.58 -1.35 4.14
CA ARG A 307 3.31 -0.33 4.90
C ARG A 307 2.78 1.08 4.74
N LEU A 308 1.70 1.25 4.00
CA LEU A 308 1.21 2.59 3.68
C LEU A 308 0.81 3.39 4.92
N PHE A 309 0.25 2.72 5.91
CA PHE A 309 -0.18 3.37 7.16
C PHE A 309 0.88 3.33 8.27
N HIS A 310 2.10 2.88 8.00
CA HIS A 310 3.18 2.95 9.00
C HIS A 310 3.46 4.40 9.39
N GLY A 311 3.32 4.73 10.68
CA GLY A 311 3.37 6.08 11.22
C GLY A 311 2.06 6.86 11.12
N HIS A 312 1.02 6.25 10.52
CA HIS A 312 -0.32 6.79 10.35
C HIS A 312 -1.40 5.81 10.84
N GLU A 313 -1.01 4.81 11.62
CA GLU A 313 -1.96 3.89 12.24
C GLU A 313 -2.83 4.62 13.27
N VAL A 314 -3.84 3.93 13.75
CA VAL A 314 -4.66 4.41 14.87
C VAL A 314 -3.79 4.84 16.03
N CYS A 315 -4.08 5.96 16.66
CA CYS A 315 -3.36 6.57 17.79
C CYS A 315 -2.01 7.22 17.44
N THR A 316 -1.66 7.39 16.18
CA THR A 316 -0.56 8.26 15.77
C THR A 316 -0.97 9.73 15.74
N GLU A 317 -0.03 10.66 15.55
CA GLU A 317 -0.35 12.11 15.46
C GLU A 317 -1.21 12.47 14.25
N ASP A 318 -1.04 11.74 13.14
CA ASP A 318 -1.76 11.93 11.88
C ASP A 318 -2.37 10.60 11.40
N PRO A 319 -3.43 10.08 12.07
CA PRO A 319 -3.97 8.78 11.74
C PRO A 319 -4.71 8.77 10.40
N TRP A 320 -4.44 7.75 9.59
CA TRP A 320 -5.11 7.47 8.33
C TRP A 320 -6.16 6.36 8.47
N ALA A 321 -6.19 5.69 9.61
CA ALA A 321 -7.24 4.78 10.01
C ALA A 321 -8.05 5.37 11.18
N ARG A 322 -9.33 5.04 11.23
CA ARG A 322 -10.20 5.37 12.36
C ARG A 322 -9.99 4.32 13.47
N GLY A 323 -9.85 4.74 14.72
CA GLY A 323 -9.87 3.85 15.88
C GLY A 323 -11.25 3.25 16.13
N LEU A 324 -11.41 2.50 17.22
CA LEU A 324 -12.73 2.04 17.65
C LEU A 324 -13.66 3.26 17.78
N TYR A 325 -14.71 3.26 17.00
CA TYR A 325 -15.66 4.37 16.93
C TYR A 325 -17.02 3.92 17.44
N ILE A 326 -17.50 4.61 18.45
CA ILE A 326 -18.84 4.42 19.04
C ILE A 326 -19.50 5.78 19.13
N ASP A 327 -20.61 5.98 18.42
CA ASP A 327 -21.39 7.20 18.50
C ASP A 327 -22.32 7.15 19.73
N LEU A 328 -21.89 7.81 20.81
CA LEU A 328 -22.65 7.85 22.06
C LEU A 328 -23.96 8.68 21.97
N SER A 329 -24.15 9.43 20.89
CA SER A 329 -25.38 10.19 20.66
C SER A 329 -26.53 9.34 20.13
N LYS A 330 -26.25 8.10 19.69
CA LYS A 330 -27.24 7.20 19.13
C LYS A 330 -27.89 6.31 20.21
N PRO A 331 -29.20 6.05 20.14
CA PRO A 331 -29.85 5.08 21.01
C PRO A 331 -29.44 3.66 20.61
N GLY A 332 -29.23 2.78 21.61
CA GLY A 332 -28.90 1.38 21.37
C GLY A 332 -27.41 1.15 21.13
N LEU A 333 -26.59 1.39 22.14
CA LEU A 333 -25.15 1.16 22.08
C LEU A 333 -24.79 -0.35 22.13
N PRO A 334 -23.77 -0.81 21.36
CA PRO A 334 -23.08 -0.03 20.32
C PRO A 334 -23.91 0.10 19.03
N ASP A 335 -23.97 1.32 18.46
CA ASP A 335 -24.58 1.55 17.15
C ASP A 335 -23.80 0.83 16.04
N GLU A 336 -24.48 -0.02 15.24
CA GLU A 336 -23.85 -0.82 14.20
C GLU A 336 -23.13 0.03 13.15
N ASN A 337 -23.74 1.16 12.75
CA ASN A 337 -23.13 2.07 11.79
C ASN A 337 -21.76 2.59 12.28
N SER A 338 -21.68 3.00 13.53
CA SER A 338 -20.44 3.51 14.11
C SER A 338 -19.37 2.43 14.21
N VAL A 339 -19.73 1.25 14.74
CA VAL A 339 -18.78 0.16 14.97
C VAL A 339 -18.16 -0.34 13.66
N ARG A 340 -18.94 -0.41 12.58
CA ARG A 340 -18.45 -0.80 11.25
C ARG A 340 -17.31 0.10 10.76
N GLN A 341 -17.31 1.38 11.09
CA GLN A 341 -16.28 2.34 10.68
C GLN A 341 -14.94 2.16 11.40
N SER A 342 -14.92 1.34 12.46
CA SER A 342 -13.71 1.12 13.26
C SER A 342 -12.64 0.39 12.48
N PHE A 343 -11.39 0.83 12.66
CA PHE A 343 -10.19 0.27 12.04
C PHE A 343 -10.18 0.29 10.50
N HIS A 344 -10.99 1.15 9.89
CA HIS A 344 -11.02 1.39 8.45
C HIS A 344 -10.34 2.71 8.07
N PRO A 345 -9.90 2.83 6.80
CA PRO A 345 -9.30 4.07 6.31
C PRO A 345 -10.24 5.27 6.44
N ASN A 346 -9.75 6.34 7.02
CA ASN A 346 -10.47 7.61 7.02
C ASN A 346 -10.25 8.38 5.70
N ALA A 347 -10.74 9.62 5.60
CA ALA A 347 -10.58 10.43 4.38
C ALA A 347 -9.11 10.67 3.98
N ARG A 348 -8.17 10.67 4.95
CA ARG A 348 -6.72 10.78 4.67
C ARG A 348 -6.16 9.47 4.15
N GLY A 349 -6.58 8.33 4.71
CA GLY A 349 -6.22 7.00 4.21
C GLY A 349 -6.66 6.81 2.75
N HIS A 350 -7.90 7.19 2.42
CA HIS A 350 -8.38 7.17 1.04
C HIS A 350 -7.63 8.14 0.12
N ALA A 351 -7.22 9.31 0.61
CA ALA A 351 -6.35 10.21 -0.15
C ALA A 351 -4.96 9.62 -0.41
N ALA A 352 -4.41 8.88 0.57
CA ALA A 352 -3.15 8.15 0.41
C ALA A 352 -3.27 7.04 -0.65
N PHE A 353 -4.33 6.22 -0.61
CA PHE A 353 -4.62 5.25 -1.67
C PHE A 353 -4.71 5.91 -3.04
N ALA A 354 -5.43 7.01 -3.16
CA ALA A 354 -5.57 7.74 -4.40
C ALA A 354 -4.24 8.25 -4.95
N SER A 355 -3.36 8.75 -4.08
CA SER A 355 -1.99 9.16 -4.44
C SER A 355 -1.18 7.99 -4.98
N CYS A 356 -1.18 6.85 -4.26
CA CYS A 356 -0.47 5.63 -4.68
C CYS A 356 -0.96 5.10 -6.01
N LEU A 357 -2.29 5.04 -6.20
CA LEU A 357 -2.92 4.60 -7.46
C LEU A 357 -2.55 5.52 -8.63
N THR A 358 -2.53 6.83 -8.41
CA THR A 358 -2.12 7.83 -9.41
C THR A 358 -0.69 7.58 -9.87
N GLN A 359 0.23 7.41 -8.92
CA GLN A 359 1.63 7.14 -9.21
C GLN A 359 1.81 5.80 -9.92
N LEU A 360 1.12 4.73 -9.47
CA LEU A 360 1.16 3.41 -10.12
C LEU A 360 0.63 3.46 -11.55
N TYR A 361 -0.47 4.19 -11.78
CA TYR A 361 -1.03 4.33 -13.10
C TYR A 361 -0.05 5.01 -14.07
N ALA A 362 0.62 6.05 -13.60
CA ALA A 362 1.60 6.83 -14.37
C ALA A 362 2.95 6.10 -14.57
N SER A 363 3.36 5.25 -13.63
CA SER A 363 4.69 4.62 -13.64
C SER A 363 4.87 3.54 -14.70
N GLY A 364 3.80 2.93 -15.18
CA GLY A 364 3.85 1.76 -16.03
C GLY A 364 4.28 0.44 -15.34
N LEU A 365 4.58 0.47 -14.05
CA LEU A 365 4.97 -0.72 -13.29
C LEU A 365 3.82 -1.73 -13.21
N ARG A 366 4.18 -3.02 -13.20
CA ARG A 366 3.23 -4.11 -13.02
C ARG A 366 3.03 -4.50 -11.56
N GLU A 367 4.01 -4.22 -10.73
CA GLU A 367 3.92 -4.35 -9.28
C GLU A 367 4.71 -3.23 -8.62
N ALA A 368 4.22 -2.72 -7.50
CA ALA A 368 4.86 -1.68 -6.72
C ALA A 368 4.39 -1.71 -5.27
N SER A 369 5.21 -1.22 -4.37
CA SER A 369 4.83 -0.84 -3.01
C SER A 369 4.60 0.65 -2.91
N CYS A 370 3.73 1.06 -1.99
CA CYS A 370 3.51 2.45 -1.64
C CYS A 370 3.62 2.65 -0.12
N ALA A 371 4.36 3.66 0.31
CA ALA A 371 4.54 3.97 1.72
C ALA A 371 4.90 5.45 1.93
N ASP A 372 4.55 5.99 3.08
CA ASP A 372 5.04 7.28 3.59
C ASP A 372 6.16 7.06 4.60
N VAL A 373 7.33 6.73 4.10
CA VAL A 373 8.46 6.19 4.89
C VAL A 373 8.96 7.13 5.99
N ASN A 374 8.68 8.43 5.90
CA ASN A 374 9.10 9.42 6.90
C ASN A 374 7.90 10.11 7.56
N SER A 375 6.71 9.53 7.49
CA SER A 375 5.49 10.11 8.06
C SER A 375 5.29 11.58 7.68
N THR A 376 5.47 11.88 6.39
CA THR A 376 5.38 13.25 5.85
C THR A 376 3.98 13.63 5.37
N GLY A 377 3.05 12.69 5.40
CA GLY A 377 1.72 12.82 4.79
C GLY A 377 1.74 12.69 3.27
N ARG A 378 2.87 12.26 2.68
CA ARG A 378 3.07 12.16 1.22
C ARG A 378 3.62 10.80 0.82
N PRO A 379 2.77 9.81 0.64
CA PRO A 379 3.20 8.49 0.23
C PRO A 379 3.88 8.52 -1.13
N THR A 380 4.90 7.70 -1.28
CA THR A 380 5.66 7.53 -2.53
C THR A 380 5.59 6.09 -2.98
N LEU A 381 5.53 5.91 -4.32
CA LEU A 381 5.58 4.62 -4.97
C LEU A 381 7.04 4.26 -5.28
N PHE A 382 7.36 2.97 -5.16
CA PHE A 382 8.64 2.42 -5.57
C PHE A 382 8.47 0.97 -6.06
N PRO A 383 9.39 0.46 -6.91
CA PRO A 383 9.31 -0.91 -7.39
C PRO A 383 9.33 -1.90 -6.23
N LEU A 384 8.50 -2.94 -6.30
CA LEU A 384 8.46 -4.00 -5.31
C LEU A 384 9.69 -4.92 -5.51
N ALA A 385 10.78 -4.56 -4.85
CA ALA A 385 12.07 -5.26 -4.95
C ALA A 385 12.63 -5.66 -3.59
N TRP A 386 11.83 -5.56 -2.53
CA TRP A 386 12.25 -5.84 -1.18
C TRP A 386 11.49 -7.00 -0.54
N ASP A 387 11.98 -7.37 0.60
CA ASP A 387 11.31 -8.28 1.51
C ASP A 387 10.19 -7.57 2.27
N ASP A 388 8.97 -8.05 2.11
CA ASP A 388 7.77 -7.41 2.63
C ASP A 388 7.57 -7.60 4.14
N ALA A 389 8.38 -8.44 4.78
CA ALA A 389 8.25 -8.77 6.19
C ALA A 389 9.43 -8.24 6.99
N TYR A 390 9.15 -7.72 8.19
CA TYR A 390 10.16 -7.67 9.22
C TYR A 390 10.61 -9.09 9.53
N ARG A 391 11.90 -9.36 9.40
CA ARG A 391 12.47 -10.67 9.63
C ARG A 391 13.78 -10.59 10.39
N PRO A 392 14.18 -11.65 11.08
CA PRO A 392 15.52 -11.76 11.61
C PRO A 392 16.56 -11.68 10.49
N LEU A 393 17.66 -11.00 10.74
CA LEU A 393 18.86 -11.05 9.90
C LEU A 393 19.91 -11.86 10.64
N ARG A 394 20.10 -13.12 10.21
CA ARG A 394 20.96 -14.07 10.89
C ARG A 394 22.37 -14.06 10.30
N ASN A 395 23.39 -13.91 11.15
CA ASN A 395 24.78 -13.96 10.74
C ASN A 395 25.20 -15.40 10.39
N GLN A 396 25.80 -15.59 9.22
CA GLN A 396 26.15 -16.93 8.73
C GLN A 396 27.35 -17.56 9.45
N ALA A 397 28.21 -16.78 10.10
CA ALA A 397 29.38 -17.30 10.81
C ALA A 397 29.06 -17.73 12.24
N THR A 398 28.30 -16.88 12.97
CA THR A 398 28.02 -17.11 14.40
C THR A 398 26.68 -17.80 14.63
N GLY A 399 25.74 -17.65 13.68
CA GLY A 399 24.35 -18.06 13.85
C GLY A 399 23.50 -17.10 14.67
N ASP A 400 24.06 -15.99 15.17
CA ASP A 400 23.34 -14.96 15.92
C ASP A 400 22.42 -14.14 15.00
N CYS A 401 21.38 -13.58 15.56
CA CYS A 401 20.52 -12.60 14.90
C CYS A 401 21.01 -11.16 15.17
N LEU A 402 20.88 -10.30 14.18
CA LEU A 402 21.08 -8.86 14.34
C LEU A 402 20.09 -8.35 15.40
N ASP A 403 20.59 -7.71 16.45
CA ASP A 403 19.84 -7.41 17.67
C ASP A 403 20.04 -5.96 18.11
N VAL A 404 18.97 -5.32 18.58
CA VAL A 404 19.05 -4.04 19.27
C VAL A 404 19.23 -4.29 20.77
N ASP A 405 20.37 -3.90 21.32
CA ASP A 405 20.78 -4.14 22.70
C ASP A 405 19.68 -3.80 23.72
N ALA A 406 19.39 -4.76 24.60
CA ALA A 406 18.38 -4.66 25.65
C ALA A 406 16.96 -4.27 25.14
N ALA A 407 16.67 -4.48 23.86
CA ALA A 407 15.39 -4.10 23.22
C ALA A 407 14.97 -2.63 23.48
N THR A 408 15.94 -1.71 23.60
CA THR A 408 15.67 -0.29 23.82
C THR A 408 15.73 0.50 22.52
N SER A 409 14.74 1.37 22.29
CA SER A 409 14.66 2.22 21.09
C SER A 409 15.37 3.57 21.24
N ALA A 410 16.16 3.77 22.27
CA ALA A 410 16.90 5.02 22.48
C ALA A 410 17.94 5.26 21.37
N ASN A 411 18.15 6.53 20.99
CA ASN A 411 19.25 6.91 20.11
C ASN A 411 20.60 6.54 20.71
N GLY A 412 21.49 5.98 19.89
CA GLY A 412 22.80 5.51 20.32
C GLY A 412 22.82 4.08 20.86
N THR A 413 21.68 3.40 20.93
CA THR A 413 21.64 1.98 21.33
C THR A 413 22.48 1.15 20.37
N ARG A 414 23.34 0.29 20.93
CA ARG A 414 24.21 -0.57 20.15
C ARG A 414 23.40 -1.60 19.37
N VAL A 415 23.86 -1.91 18.17
CA VAL A 415 23.38 -3.05 17.40
C VAL A 415 24.45 -4.15 17.49
N LEU A 416 24.03 -5.34 17.89
CA LEU A 416 24.92 -6.46 18.19
C LEU A 416 24.38 -7.77 17.59
N GLY A 417 25.16 -8.84 17.62
CA GLY A 417 24.66 -10.18 17.40
C GLY A 417 24.19 -10.77 18.74
N TRP A 418 23.11 -11.53 18.73
CA TRP A 418 22.60 -12.22 19.91
C TRP A 418 21.91 -13.53 19.54
N ASP A 419 21.74 -14.43 20.51
CA ASP A 419 20.97 -15.66 20.30
C ASP A 419 19.61 -15.33 19.70
N CYS A 420 19.24 -16.00 18.61
CA CYS A 420 17.98 -15.74 17.93
C CYS A 420 16.77 -16.07 18.81
N HIS A 421 15.84 -15.14 18.89
CA HIS A 421 14.55 -15.29 19.56
C HIS A 421 13.48 -14.47 18.83
N ASP A 422 12.21 -14.60 19.20
CA ASP A 422 11.09 -13.96 18.49
C ASP A 422 10.85 -12.50 18.91
N GLY A 423 11.83 -11.85 19.57
CA GLY A 423 11.73 -10.47 20.01
C GLY A 423 11.79 -9.46 18.86
N ARG A 424 11.04 -8.37 18.99
CA ARG A 424 10.99 -7.28 17.99
C ARG A 424 12.34 -6.62 17.76
N ASN A 425 13.22 -6.63 18.75
CA ASN A 425 14.58 -6.10 18.67
C ASN A 425 15.48 -6.89 17.69
N GLN A 426 15.06 -8.07 17.25
CA GLN A 426 15.76 -8.89 16.26
C GLN A 426 15.10 -8.89 14.89
N THR A 427 14.02 -8.15 14.69
CA THR A 427 13.36 -8.07 13.39
C THR A 427 13.72 -6.78 12.68
N TRP A 428 14.01 -6.89 11.39
CA TRP A 428 14.52 -5.80 10.56
C TRP A 428 13.82 -5.76 9.22
N TRP A 429 13.63 -4.57 8.70
CA TRP A 429 13.11 -4.31 7.36
C TRP A 429 14.09 -3.44 6.58
N TYR A 430 14.46 -3.89 5.39
CA TYR A 430 15.27 -3.11 4.46
C TYR A 430 14.39 -2.35 3.47
N ASP A 431 14.38 -1.03 3.57
CA ASP A 431 13.76 -0.14 2.59
C ASP A 431 14.69 0.06 1.39
N SER A 432 14.44 -0.66 0.30
CA SER A 432 15.27 -0.58 -0.90
C SER A 432 15.18 0.76 -1.63
N ALA A 433 14.07 1.49 -1.50
CA ALA A 433 13.89 2.80 -2.14
C ALA A 433 14.75 3.87 -1.47
N ARG A 434 14.90 3.80 -0.14
CA ARG A 434 15.70 4.75 0.65
C ARG A 434 17.04 4.19 1.07
N GLN A 435 17.27 2.91 0.87
CA GLN A 435 18.45 2.18 1.31
C GLN A 435 18.62 2.19 2.84
N THR A 436 17.54 2.25 3.61
CA THR A 436 17.56 2.26 5.08
C THR A 436 17.18 0.92 5.67
N VAL A 437 17.70 0.61 6.86
CA VAL A 437 17.40 -0.64 7.60
C VAL A 437 16.67 -0.25 8.87
N HIS A 438 15.40 -0.60 8.97
CA HIS A 438 14.51 -0.27 10.09
C HIS A 438 14.43 -1.41 11.08
N THR A 439 14.39 -1.09 12.39
CA THR A 439 14.11 -2.09 13.42
C THR A 439 12.60 -2.34 13.57
N GLY A 440 12.24 -3.55 13.95
CA GLY A 440 10.87 -3.89 14.33
C GLY A 440 10.43 -3.37 15.69
N LEU A 441 11.34 -2.79 16.50
CA LEU A 441 10.98 -2.20 17.78
C LEU A 441 10.06 -1.01 17.63
N THR A 442 10.39 -0.09 16.72
CA THR A 442 9.62 1.10 16.41
C THR A 442 9.90 1.54 14.97
N GLN A 443 8.99 2.30 14.36
CA GLN A 443 9.11 2.67 12.94
C GLN A 443 10.14 3.75 12.67
N ASP A 444 10.39 4.58 13.64
CA ASP A 444 11.21 5.79 13.52
C ASP A 444 12.68 5.55 13.85
N ARG A 445 13.11 4.29 13.97
CA ARG A 445 14.50 3.92 14.27
C ARG A 445 15.13 3.12 13.14
N CYS A 446 16.32 3.60 12.74
CA CYS A 446 17.11 3.03 11.67
C CYS A 446 18.51 2.61 12.16
N LEU A 447 19.07 1.61 11.51
CA LEU A 447 20.49 1.29 11.61
C LEU A 447 21.30 2.51 11.16
N ASP A 448 22.36 2.83 11.91
CA ASP A 448 23.13 4.05 11.75
C ASP A 448 24.63 3.84 11.92
N VAL A 449 25.42 4.55 11.12
CA VAL A 449 26.87 4.67 11.28
C VAL A 449 27.15 5.98 12.02
N PRO A 450 27.49 5.93 13.32
CA PRO A 450 27.63 7.14 14.13
C PRO A 450 28.64 8.12 13.52
N ASP A 451 28.29 9.42 13.56
CA ASP A 451 29.14 10.55 13.16
C ASP A 451 29.72 10.41 11.74
N LEU A 452 29.05 9.70 10.82
CA LEU A 452 29.56 9.43 9.46
C LEU A 452 30.93 8.72 9.44
N GLN A 453 31.28 7.97 10.50
CA GLN A 453 32.58 7.32 10.62
C GLN A 453 32.63 5.97 9.90
N TYR A 454 32.85 5.96 8.58
CA TYR A 454 32.87 4.74 7.76
C TYR A 454 34.17 3.93 7.85
N ARG A 455 34.98 4.10 8.87
CA ARG A 455 36.24 3.37 9.06
C ARG A 455 36.04 2.00 9.67
N ALA A 456 36.98 1.09 9.45
CA ALA A 456 37.01 -0.20 10.11
C ALA A 456 37.01 -0.04 11.65
N GLY A 457 36.23 -0.87 12.32
CA GLY A 457 36.06 -0.85 13.77
C GLY A 457 34.90 0.00 14.28
N THR A 458 34.28 0.87 13.45
CA THR A 458 33.11 1.66 13.86
C THR A 458 31.95 0.72 14.19
N GLY A 459 31.43 0.83 15.42
CA GLY A 459 30.26 0.08 15.88
C GLY A 459 28.96 0.70 15.38
N LEU A 460 28.01 -0.12 14.96
CA LEU A 460 26.72 0.36 14.51
C LEU A 460 25.75 0.58 15.68
N ILE A 461 24.90 1.54 15.50
CA ILE A 461 23.90 1.96 16.49
C ILE A 461 22.51 2.07 15.87
N LEU A 462 21.53 2.22 16.75
CA LEU A 462 20.17 2.62 16.40
C LEU A 462 20.05 4.15 16.55
N TRP A 463 19.40 4.80 15.61
CA TRP A 463 19.15 6.25 15.66
C TRP A 463 17.80 6.60 15.00
N ASN A 464 17.26 7.79 15.30
CA ASN A 464 16.09 8.31 14.60
C ASN A 464 16.30 8.25 13.08
N CYS A 465 15.33 7.72 12.34
CA CYS A 465 15.39 7.70 10.89
C CYS A 465 15.35 9.13 10.34
N HIS A 466 16.41 9.55 9.64
CA HIS A 466 16.50 10.86 9.00
C HIS A 466 16.98 10.77 7.54
N GLY A 467 17.27 9.54 7.05
CA GLY A 467 17.67 9.28 5.67
C GLY A 467 19.01 9.90 5.24
N GLY A 468 19.84 10.33 6.19
CA GLY A 468 21.19 10.83 5.94
C GLY A 468 22.12 9.76 5.39
N ALA A 469 23.32 10.16 4.92
CA ALA A 469 24.28 9.25 4.31
C ALA A 469 24.71 8.11 5.25
N ASN A 470 24.74 8.36 6.56
CA ASN A 470 25.08 7.38 7.59
C ASN A 470 24.00 6.32 7.87
N GLN A 471 22.80 6.49 7.32
CA GLN A 471 21.71 5.52 7.42
C GLN A 471 21.43 4.81 6.10
N ARG A 472 22.17 5.12 5.03
CA ARG A 472 22.00 4.47 3.74
C ARG A 472 22.93 3.28 3.58
N PHE A 473 22.33 2.14 3.31
CA PHE A 473 23.03 0.87 3.11
C PHE A 473 22.65 0.26 1.78
N VAL A 474 23.62 -0.25 1.04
CA VAL A 474 23.41 -1.09 -0.13
C VAL A 474 23.34 -2.55 0.35
N ARG A 475 22.27 -3.22 0.00
CA ARG A 475 22.13 -4.66 0.21
C ARG A 475 22.52 -5.42 -1.05
N ASP A 476 23.48 -6.33 -0.92
CA ASP A 476 23.95 -7.22 -1.99
C ASP A 476 23.84 -8.66 -1.49
N GLY A 477 22.73 -9.31 -1.84
CA GLY A 477 22.37 -10.61 -1.27
C GLY A 477 22.22 -10.53 0.26
N ALA A 478 23.08 -11.25 0.97
CA ALA A 478 23.14 -11.27 2.42
C ALA A 478 24.09 -10.20 3.03
N THR A 479 24.78 -9.41 2.21
CA THR A 479 25.75 -8.41 2.67
C THR A 479 25.12 -7.02 2.71
N LEU A 480 25.39 -6.26 3.77
CA LEU A 480 25.01 -4.87 3.92
C LEU A 480 26.27 -3.99 3.96
N ARG A 481 26.27 -2.90 3.21
CA ARG A 481 27.39 -1.94 3.08
C ARG A 481 26.88 -0.52 3.19
N PRO A 482 27.53 0.39 3.91
CA PRO A 482 27.18 1.81 3.82
C PRO A 482 27.27 2.29 2.38
N ALA A 483 26.24 2.98 1.89
CA ALA A 483 26.22 3.49 0.52
C ALA A 483 27.35 4.50 0.23
N ALA A 484 27.76 5.25 1.26
CA ALA A 484 28.85 6.22 1.18
C ALA A 484 30.25 5.58 1.25
N ALA A 485 30.37 4.28 1.61
CA ALA A 485 31.65 3.58 1.76
C ALA A 485 31.52 2.09 1.43
N THR A 486 31.27 1.79 0.17
CA THR A 486 30.96 0.43 -0.31
C THR A 486 32.10 -0.58 -0.17
N GLY A 487 33.31 -0.12 0.16
CA GLY A 487 34.43 -0.99 0.52
C GLY A 487 34.39 -1.54 1.95
N THR A 488 33.44 -1.09 2.79
CA THR A 488 33.23 -1.58 4.15
C THR A 488 31.90 -2.30 4.27
N CYS A 489 31.87 -3.38 5.05
CA CYS A 489 30.72 -4.25 5.26
C CYS A 489 30.35 -4.33 6.74
N LEU A 490 29.06 -4.48 7.04
CA LEU A 490 28.64 -4.91 8.37
C LEU A 490 29.30 -6.26 8.69
N THR A 491 29.92 -6.35 9.85
CA THR A 491 30.65 -7.55 10.27
C THR A 491 30.38 -7.86 11.72
N GLN A 492 30.06 -9.11 12.01
CA GLN A 492 30.07 -9.64 13.37
C GLN A 492 31.38 -10.38 13.58
N GLY A 493 32.17 -10.00 14.58
CA GLY A 493 33.44 -10.65 14.90
C GLY A 493 33.23 -11.99 15.62
N ALA A 494 32.92 -11.93 16.90
CA ALA A 494 32.55 -13.10 17.69
C ALA A 494 31.05 -13.11 18.02
N ALA A 495 30.53 -14.21 18.55
CA ALA A 495 29.17 -14.30 19.05
C ALA A 495 28.92 -13.25 20.13
N LYS A 496 27.71 -12.64 20.11
CA LYS A 496 27.23 -11.63 21.06
C LYS A 496 28.06 -10.33 21.09
N GLU A 497 28.82 -10.06 20.02
CA GLU A 497 29.54 -8.80 19.86
C GLU A 497 28.74 -7.75 19.11
N GLN A 498 29.11 -6.49 19.33
CA GLN A 498 28.59 -5.36 18.56
C GLN A 498 28.97 -5.51 17.08
N ILE A 499 27.99 -5.29 16.21
CA ILE A 499 28.22 -5.22 14.77
C ILE A 499 29.09 -4.01 14.43
N ARG A 500 30.15 -4.23 13.66
CA ARG A 500 31.11 -3.21 13.28
C ARG A 500 31.35 -3.19 11.78
N LEU A 501 31.78 -2.04 11.29
CA LEU A 501 32.29 -1.94 9.93
C LEU A 501 33.69 -2.56 9.84
N ARG A 502 33.94 -3.36 8.80
CA ARG A 502 35.27 -3.87 8.42
C ARG A 502 35.40 -3.84 6.90
N ALA A 503 36.62 -3.94 6.39
CA ALA A 503 36.81 -4.12 4.94
C ALA A 503 36.00 -5.30 4.44
N CYS A 504 35.34 -5.18 3.29
CA CYS A 504 34.57 -6.27 2.70
C CYS A 504 35.54 -7.37 2.20
N ASP A 505 35.38 -8.59 2.72
CA ASP A 505 36.20 -9.76 2.36
C ASP A 505 35.35 -10.96 1.87
N GLY A 506 34.03 -10.80 1.89
CA GLY A 506 33.06 -11.83 1.46
C GLY A 506 32.90 -13.01 2.44
N SER A 507 33.49 -12.92 3.65
CA SER A 507 33.38 -13.94 4.67
C SER A 507 31.97 -14.14 5.19
N ALA A 508 31.71 -15.30 5.83
CA ALA A 508 30.43 -15.61 6.46
C ALA A 508 30.06 -14.62 7.56
N SER A 509 31.04 -14.01 8.23
CA SER A 509 30.85 -12.98 9.28
C SER A 509 30.24 -11.67 8.74
N GLN A 510 30.24 -11.47 7.42
CA GLN A 510 29.68 -10.31 6.74
C GLN A 510 28.34 -10.62 6.06
N LYS A 511 27.80 -11.81 6.24
CA LYS A 511 26.54 -12.24 5.61
C LYS A 511 25.46 -12.38 6.67
N PHE A 512 24.36 -11.65 6.44
CA PHE A 512 23.17 -11.61 7.28
C PHE A 512 21.94 -12.00 6.41
N ALA A 513 21.43 -13.23 6.55
CA ALA A 513 20.35 -13.79 5.75
C ALA A 513 19.07 -14.02 6.56
#